data_20bdbf4c4078fab3440497bc4fca0ff8
#
_entry.id   20bdbf4c4078fab3440497bc4fca0ff8
#
_cell.length_a   1.000
_cell.length_b   1.000
_cell.length_c   1.000
_cell.angle_alpha   90.00
_cell.angle_beta   90.00
_cell.angle_gamma   90.00
#
_symmetry.space_group_name_H-M   'P 1'
#
loop_
_entity.id
_entity.type
_entity.pdbx_description
1 polymer ?
#
loop_
_entity_poly.entity_id
_entity_poly.type
_entity_poly.pdbx_seq_one_letter_code
_entity_poly.pdbx_strand_id
1 'polypeptide(L)'
;MYKITFTDASYVRKQPMRRCLNALWLLLFVSVGAIGGDEASQSVDMTFTVNIEPPMCKLDNATLDVDFGEFQIFDIVQGNVKKTVGFNFTDCTNVNNVKISFSGDKIDTNNNVIRNKSGAGYASGVVIGLYDDKEKRIQLKKLENILVDNSASFNFCVTAAVLKDSSNAAITPGNIETSVNMNITYN
;
A
#
# COMPACT_ATOMS: atom_id res chain seq x y z
N MET A 1 -13.06 5.93 -4.89
CA MET A 1 -14.25 6.54 -5.55
C MET A 1 -15.29 5.45 -5.67
N TYR A 2 -16.28 5.42 -4.79
CA TYR A 2 -17.31 4.37 -4.79
C TYR A 2 -18.35 4.72 -5.84
N LYS A 3 -18.56 3.86 -6.83
CA LYS A 3 -19.60 4.02 -7.84
C LYS A 3 -20.76 3.09 -7.48
N ILE A 4 -21.83 3.65 -6.93
CA ILE A 4 -23.08 2.95 -6.71
C ILE A 4 -23.94 3.17 -7.96
N THR A 5 -24.24 2.11 -8.69
CA THR A 5 -25.14 2.17 -9.86
C THR A 5 -26.51 1.67 -9.44
N PHE A 6 -27.50 2.57 -9.39
CA PHE A 6 -28.89 2.22 -9.20
C PHE A 6 -29.52 1.96 -10.58
N THR A 7 -30.03 0.77 -10.80
CA THR A 7 -30.89 0.48 -11.93
C THR A 7 -32.33 0.67 -11.47
N ASP A 8 -32.92 1.80 -11.84
CA ASP A 8 -34.30 2.12 -11.58
C ASP A 8 -35.17 1.49 -12.66
N ALA A 9 -36.00 0.52 -12.29
CA ALA A 9 -36.99 -0.09 -13.14
C ALA A 9 -38.40 0.10 -12.53
N SER A 10 -38.82 1.35 -12.48
CA SER A 10 -40.23 1.65 -12.20
C SER A 10 -40.91 2.21 -13.44
N TYR A 11 -41.43 1.30 -14.27
CA TYR A 11 -42.37 1.65 -15.34
C TYR A 11 -43.76 1.75 -14.76
N VAL A 12 -44.15 2.93 -14.31
CA VAL A 12 -45.53 3.21 -13.91
C VAL A 12 -46.36 3.55 -15.16
N ARG A 13 -47.14 2.60 -15.61
CA ARG A 13 -48.09 2.78 -16.69
C ARG A 13 -49.30 3.59 -16.20
N LYS A 14 -49.37 4.88 -16.57
CA LYS A 14 -50.56 5.73 -16.43
C LYS A 14 -51.68 5.19 -17.32
N GLN A 15 -52.76 4.77 -16.71
CA GLN A 15 -54.04 4.54 -17.43
C GLN A 15 -54.84 5.83 -17.50
N PRO A 16 -55.49 6.14 -18.65
CA PRO A 16 -56.28 7.34 -18.80
C PRO A 16 -57.69 7.12 -18.21
N MET A 17 -58.11 8.11 -17.44
CA MET A 17 -59.42 8.26 -16.86
C MET A 17 -60.44 8.53 -17.99
N ARG A 18 -61.31 7.54 -18.30
CA ARG A 18 -62.47 7.77 -19.16
C ARG A 18 -63.66 8.14 -18.29
N ARG A 19 -64.15 9.33 -18.48
CA ARG A 19 -65.43 9.82 -17.99
C ARG A 19 -66.55 9.05 -18.71
N CYS A 20 -67.46 8.46 -17.94
CA CYS A 20 -68.82 8.18 -18.40
C CYS A 20 -69.81 8.72 -17.40
N LEU A 21 -70.59 9.60 -17.91
CA LEU A 21 -71.72 10.31 -17.29
C LEU A 21 -72.96 9.45 -17.47
N ASN A 22 -73.89 9.57 -16.53
CA ASN A 22 -75.35 9.23 -16.55
C ASN A 22 -75.76 7.82 -16.27
N ALA A 23 -76.48 7.58 -15.20
CA ALA A 23 -77.92 7.59 -15.04
C ALA A 23 -78.36 6.96 -13.69
N LEU A 24 -78.89 7.73 -12.90
CA LEU A 24 -80.12 7.78 -12.10
C LEU A 24 -80.84 6.44 -11.90
N TRP A 25 -81.15 6.19 -10.63
CA TRP A 25 -82.31 5.44 -10.03
C TRP A 25 -82.06 4.03 -9.47
N LEU A 26 -82.23 3.92 -8.27
CA LEU A 26 -83.14 3.14 -7.36
C LEU A 26 -82.41 2.49 -6.15
N LEU A 27 -82.94 2.86 -5.03
CA LEU A 27 -82.71 2.33 -3.69
C LEU A 27 -82.88 0.79 -3.62
N LEU A 28 -81.95 0.09 -2.97
CA LEU A 28 -82.23 -1.06 -2.13
C LEU A 28 -81.06 -1.25 -1.11
N PHE A 29 -81.47 -1.32 0.13
CA PHE A 29 -80.61 -1.59 1.27
C PHE A 29 -79.91 -2.95 1.10
N VAL A 30 -78.63 -2.95 1.06
CA VAL A 30 -77.81 -4.12 1.30
C VAL A 30 -76.74 -3.79 2.30
N SER A 31 -76.72 -4.51 3.39
CA SER A 31 -75.80 -4.50 4.49
C SER A 31 -74.34 -4.40 4.03
N VAL A 32 -73.67 -3.37 4.49
CA VAL A 32 -72.25 -3.20 4.31
C VAL A 32 -71.52 -4.24 5.16
N GLY A 33 -71.13 -5.35 4.52
CA GLY A 33 -70.02 -6.15 5.05
C GLY A 33 -68.76 -5.32 4.99
N ALA A 34 -68.14 -5.08 6.12
CA ALA A 34 -66.80 -4.50 6.16
C ALA A 34 -65.85 -5.44 5.42
N ILE A 35 -65.48 -5.08 4.19
CA ILE A 35 -64.34 -5.68 3.50
C ILE A 35 -63.13 -5.12 4.19
N GLY A 36 -62.55 -5.91 5.12
CA GLY A 36 -61.21 -5.67 5.63
C GLY A 36 -60.28 -5.68 4.42
N GLY A 37 -59.76 -4.50 4.05
CA GLY A 37 -58.73 -4.43 3.04
C GLY A 37 -57.50 -5.13 3.63
N ASP A 38 -57.16 -6.30 3.09
CA ASP A 38 -55.85 -6.89 3.29
C ASP A 38 -54.82 -5.91 2.72
N GLU A 39 -54.06 -5.25 3.60
CA GLU A 39 -52.90 -4.52 3.18
C GLU A 39 -51.91 -5.53 2.60
N ALA A 40 -51.87 -5.60 1.27
CA ALA A 40 -50.85 -6.40 0.58
C ALA A 40 -49.48 -5.76 0.80
N SER A 41 -48.77 -6.22 1.81
CA SER A 41 -47.35 -5.87 2.00
C SER A 41 -46.53 -6.65 1.00
N GLN A 42 -45.88 -5.97 0.07
CA GLN A 42 -44.86 -6.56 -0.79
C GLN A 42 -43.48 -6.29 -0.17
N SER A 43 -42.75 -7.37 0.14
CA SER A 43 -41.33 -7.29 0.48
C SER A 43 -40.48 -7.47 -0.79
N VAL A 44 -39.54 -6.58 -0.98
CA VAL A 44 -38.58 -6.69 -2.08
C VAL A 44 -37.21 -6.96 -1.45
N ASP A 45 -36.62 -8.10 -1.76
CA ASP A 45 -35.26 -8.44 -1.35
C ASP A 45 -34.26 -7.76 -2.29
N MET A 46 -33.39 -6.95 -1.71
CA MET A 46 -32.29 -6.30 -2.42
C MET A 46 -30.97 -6.92 -2.00
N THR A 47 -30.26 -7.53 -2.95
CA THR A 47 -28.91 -8.07 -2.71
C THR A 47 -27.86 -7.10 -3.22
N PHE A 48 -26.96 -6.68 -2.35
CA PHE A 48 -25.79 -5.88 -2.73
C PHE A 48 -24.56 -6.78 -2.73
N THR A 49 -23.85 -6.83 -3.85
CA THR A 49 -22.56 -7.50 -3.95
C THR A 49 -21.47 -6.44 -4.15
N VAL A 50 -20.54 -6.37 -3.24
CA VAL A 50 -19.37 -5.47 -3.31
C VAL A 50 -18.12 -6.33 -3.30
N ASN A 51 -17.29 -6.17 -4.32
CA ASN A 51 -15.94 -6.75 -4.35
C ASN A 51 -14.95 -5.68 -3.89
N ILE A 52 -14.21 -5.95 -2.80
CA ILE A 52 -13.18 -5.06 -2.27
C ILE A 52 -11.83 -5.66 -2.64
N GLU A 53 -11.09 -4.98 -3.50
CA GLU A 53 -9.73 -5.37 -3.85
C GLU A 53 -8.78 -5.04 -2.70
N PRO A 54 -7.79 -5.91 -2.39
CA PRO A 54 -6.80 -5.63 -1.37
C PRO A 54 -5.92 -4.44 -1.79
N PRO A 55 -5.41 -3.66 -0.82
CA PRO A 55 -4.49 -2.58 -1.11
C PRO A 55 -3.20 -3.15 -1.72
N MET A 56 -2.73 -2.57 -2.83
CA MET A 56 -1.49 -3.00 -3.49
C MET A 56 -0.92 -1.90 -4.36
N CYS A 57 0.40 -1.93 -4.55
CA CYS A 57 1.13 -1.17 -5.55
C CYS A 57 2.00 -2.13 -6.37
N LYS A 58 2.29 -1.73 -7.60
CA LYS A 58 3.30 -2.39 -8.43
C LYS A 58 4.67 -1.78 -8.11
N LEU A 59 5.66 -2.61 -7.85
CA LEU A 59 7.05 -2.20 -7.71
C LEU A 59 7.77 -2.40 -9.04
N ASP A 60 8.34 -1.33 -9.60
CA ASP A 60 8.95 -1.37 -10.93
C ASP A 60 10.20 -2.27 -10.97
N ASN A 61 11.02 -2.26 -9.91
CA ASN A 61 12.24 -3.06 -9.82
C ASN A 61 12.27 -3.79 -8.47
N ALA A 62 12.08 -5.11 -8.50
CA ALA A 62 12.13 -5.94 -7.30
C ALA A 62 13.56 -6.22 -6.81
N THR A 63 14.56 -6.04 -7.67
CA THR A 63 15.98 -6.20 -7.35
C THR A 63 16.72 -4.94 -7.77
N LEU A 64 17.59 -4.45 -6.89
CA LEU A 64 18.37 -3.25 -7.13
C LEU A 64 19.83 -3.50 -6.70
N ASP A 65 20.75 -3.33 -7.62
CA ASP A 65 22.18 -3.41 -7.36
C ASP A 65 22.72 -2.01 -7.05
N VAL A 66 23.45 -1.90 -5.94
CA VAL A 66 24.08 -0.65 -5.50
C VAL A 66 25.58 -0.80 -5.69
N ASP A 67 26.08 -0.28 -6.80
CA ASP A 67 27.51 -0.25 -7.09
C ASP A 67 28.11 1.05 -6.56
N PHE A 68 29.03 0.95 -5.60
CA PHE A 68 29.77 2.08 -5.06
C PHE A 68 30.97 2.47 -5.90
N GLY A 69 31.39 1.65 -6.86
CA GLY A 69 32.61 1.82 -7.62
C GLY A 69 33.87 1.58 -6.79
N GLU A 70 35.01 2.06 -7.29
CA GLU A 70 36.29 2.01 -6.59
C GLU A 70 36.47 3.24 -5.71
N PHE A 71 36.94 3.06 -4.46
CA PHE A 71 37.17 4.15 -3.50
C PHE A 71 38.33 3.81 -2.57
N GLN A 72 38.87 4.81 -1.89
CA GLN A 72 39.97 4.66 -0.95
C GLN A 72 39.45 4.61 0.50
N ILE A 73 40.28 4.04 1.40
CA ILE A 73 39.96 4.01 2.84
C ILE A 73 39.68 5.41 3.40
N PHE A 74 40.41 6.42 2.87
CA PHE A 74 40.21 7.81 3.24
C PHE A 74 38.79 8.30 2.97
N ASP A 75 38.20 7.91 1.85
CA ASP A 75 36.83 8.30 1.46
C ASP A 75 35.78 7.73 2.42
N ILE A 76 36.01 6.50 2.94
CA ILE A 76 35.16 5.91 3.98
C ILE A 76 35.22 6.72 5.26
N VAL A 77 36.45 7.10 5.69
CA VAL A 77 36.65 7.84 6.93
C VAL A 77 36.01 9.23 6.85
N GLN A 78 36.03 9.86 5.67
CA GLN A 78 35.37 11.15 5.41
C GLN A 78 33.84 11.02 5.23
N GLY A 79 33.29 9.82 5.14
CA GLY A 79 31.88 9.60 4.90
C GLY A 79 31.38 9.91 3.49
N ASN A 80 32.31 9.90 2.52
CA ASN A 80 32.02 10.27 1.12
C ASN A 80 31.49 9.11 0.28
N VAL A 81 31.58 7.85 0.76
CA VAL A 81 31.18 6.67 0.00
C VAL A 81 29.69 6.42 0.23
N LYS A 82 28.86 7.07 -0.57
CA LYS A 82 27.39 7.00 -0.50
C LYS A 82 26.78 6.81 -1.88
N LYS A 83 25.67 6.08 -1.94
CA LYS A 83 24.87 5.91 -3.15
C LYS A 83 23.39 5.95 -2.80
N THR A 84 22.65 6.82 -3.47
CA THR A 84 21.19 6.89 -3.32
C THR A 84 20.51 6.11 -4.42
N VAL A 85 19.52 5.33 -4.05
CA VAL A 85 18.69 4.53 -4.95
C VAL A 85 17.22 4.76 -4.60
N GLY A 86 16.35 4.70 -5.62
CA GLY A 86 14.91 4.90 -5.48
C GLY A 86 14.14 3.65 -5.88
N PHE A 87 13.11 3.35 -5.10
CA PHE A 87 12.11 2.33 -5.40
C PHE A 87 10.83 3.03 -5.84
N ASN A 88 10.44 2.84 -7.10
CA ASN A 88 9.22 3.43 -7.65
C ASN A 88 8.05 2.46 -7.47
N PHE A 89 7.02 2.93 -6.83
CA PHE A 89 5.74 2.25 -6.66
C PHE A 89 4.71 2.93 -7.54
N THR A 90 4.06 2.16 -8.41
CA THR A 90 3.07 2.62 -9.38
C THR A 90 1.78 1.81 -9.25
N ASP A 91 0.73 2.24 -9.94
CA ASP A 91 -0.56 1.56 -9.97
C ASP A 91 -1.11 1.24 -8.56
N CYS A 92 -0.89 2.15 -7.61
CA CYS A 92 -1.36 1.96 -6.24
C CYS A 92 -2.88 2.04 -6.17
N THR A 93 -3.52 1.02 -5.61
CA THR A 93 -4.97 0.93 -5.45
C THR A 93 -5.32 0.75 -3.97
N ASN A 94 -6.15 1.62 -3.42
CA ASN A 94 -6.62 1.59 -2.03
C ASN A 94 -5.50 1.58 -0.96
N VAL A 95 -4.34 2.17 -1.28
CA VAL A 95 -3.17 2.19 -0.37
C VAL A 95 -3.11 3.50 0.38
N ASN A 96 -3.34 3.45 1.68
CA ASN A 96 -3.19 4.59 2.58
C ASN A 96 -1.76 4.71 3.11
N ASN A 97 -1.20 3.57 3.50
CA ASN A 97 0.12 3.48 4.12
C ASN A 97 0.89 2.28 3.57
N VAL A 98 2.20 2.45 3.48
CA VAL A 98 3.13 1.38 3.19
C VAL A 98 4.08 1.22 4.36
N LYS A 99 4.22 -0.02 4.85
CA LYS A 99 5.19 -0.36 5.90
C LYS A 99 6.36 -1.07 5.25
N ILE A 100 7.56 -0.57 5.51
CA ILE A 100 8.81 -1.11 4.99
C ILE A 100 9.68 -1.59 6.15
N SER A 101 10.24 -2.78 6.04
CA SER A 101 11.25 -3.30 6.95
C SER A 101 12.34 -4.03 6.18
N PHE A 102 13.48 -4.23 6.84
CA PHE A 102 14.61 -4.91 6.24
C PHE A 102 14.92 -6.22 6.98
N SER A 103 15.32 -7.24 6.22
CA SER A 103 15.73 -8.55 6.75
C SER A 103 16.91 -9.11 5.97
N GLY A 104 17.69 -9.98 6.61
CA GLY A 104 18.84 -10.63 6.01
C GLY A 104 19.88 -11.04 7.05
N ASP A 105 20.69 -12.03 6.73
CA ASP A 105 21.69 -12.64 7.63
C ASP A 105 22.82 -11.67 8.00
N LYS A 106 23.02 -10.64 7.19
CA LYS A 106 24.09 -9.66 7.39
C LYS A 106 23.66 -8.45 8.22
N ILE A 107 22.39 -8.38 8.63
CA ILE A 107 21.91 -7.30 9.48
C ILE A 107 22.38 -7.51 10.92
N ASP A 108 23.18 -6.58 11.40
CA ASP A 108 23.50 -6.43 12.81
C ASP A 108 22.49 -5.46 13.46
N THR A 109 21.53 -6.04 14.15
CA THR A 109 20.44 -5.27 14.78
C THR A 109 20.89 -4.47 15.99
N ASN A 110 22.01 -4.83 16.64
CA ASN A 110 22.54 -4.12 17.81
C ASN A 110 23.18 -2.79 17.38
N ASN A 111 23.94 -2.82 16.29
CA ASN A 111 24.65 -1.66 15.76
C ASN A 111 23.87 -0.95 14.64
N ASN A 112 22.73 -1.54 14.22
CA ASN A 112 21.88 -1.02 13.15
C ASN A 112 22.63 -0.83 11.83
N VAL A 113 23.38 -1.86 11.41
CA VAL A 113 24.21 -1.87 10.20
C VAL A 113 24.06 -3.18 9.43
N ILE A 114 24.47 -3.16 8.18
CA ILE A 114 24.59 -4.35 7.35
C ILE A 114 26.08 -4.67 7.26
N ARG A 115 26.47 -5.89 7.64
CA ARG A 115 27.86 -6.36 7.62
C ARG A 115 28.27 -6.78 6.22
N ASN A 116 29.54 -6.57 5.90
CA ASN A 116 30.16 -7.12 4.69
C ASN A 116 30.28 -8.64 4.77
N LYS A 117 30.45 -9.32 3.66
CA LYS A 117 30.97 -10.69 3.62
C LYS A 117 32.33 -10.71 4.29
N SER A 118 32.68 -11.84 4.86
CA SER A 118 33.96 -12.07 5.52
C SER A 118 34.75 -13.17 4.82
N GLY A 119 36.07 -13.11 4.89
CA GLY A 119 36.99 -14.10 4.31
C GLY A 119 38.00 -13.47 3.35
N ALA A 120 38.77 -14.31 2.68
CA ALA A 120 39.81 -13.85 1.75
C ALA A 120 39.18 -13.04 0.59
N GLY A 121 39.76 -11.89 0.28
CA GLY A 121 39.30 -11.01 -0.79
C GLY A 121 38.22 -9.99 -0.40
N TYR A 122 37.66 -10.07 0.83
CA TYR A 122 36.68 -9.10 1.31
C TYR A 122 37.30 -8.07 2.27
N ALA A 123 36.84 -6.82 2.16
CA ALA A 123 37.24 -5.76 3.08
C ALA A 123 36.72 -6.05 4.49
N SER A 124 37.54 -5.77 5.51
CA SER A 124 37.15 -5.82 6.91
C SER A 124 37.10 -4.44 7.56
N GLY A 125 36.49 -4.33 8.73
CA GLY A 125 36.38 -3.06 9.47
C GLY A 125 35.42 -2.08 8.81
N VAL A 126 34.56 -2.54 7.88
CA VAL A 126 33.56 -1.73 7.17
C VAL A 126 32.17 -2.33 7.32
N VAL A 127 31.17 -1.47 7.33
CA VAL A 127 29.75 -1.80 7.42
C VAL A 127 28.95 -0.86 6.51
N ILE A 128 27.70 -1.21 6.21
CA ILE A 128 26.80 -0.37 5.43
C ILE A 128 25.66 0.12 6.32
N GLY A 129 25.45 1.44 6.31
CA GLY A 129 24.29 2.10 6.91
C GLY A 129 23.29 2.51 5.85
N LEU A 130 21.98 2.42 6.16
CA LEU A 130 20.93 2.95 5.30
C LEU A 130 20.36 4.24 5.90
N TYR A 131 20.06 5.19 5.02
CA TYR A 131 19.52 6.50 5.36
C TYR A 131 18.32 6.83 4.48
N ASP A 132 17.36 7.56 5.02
CA ASP A 132 16.21 8.07 4.29
C ASP A 132 16.57 9.33 3.47
N ASP A 133 15.59 9.91 2.80
CA ASP A 133 15.69 11.14 1.99
C ASP A 133 16.03 12.39 2.82
N LYS A 134 15.89 12.33 4.15
CA LYS A 134 16.24 13.39 5.11
C LYS A 134 17.58 13.16 5.79
N GLU A 135 18.39 12.24 5.25
CA GLU A 135 19.67 11.82 5.82
C GLU A 135 19.56 11.22 7.24
N LYS A 136 18.36 10.83 7.66
CA LYS A 136 18.15 10.15 8.92
C LYS A 136 18.42 8.66 8.75
N ARG A 137 19.11 8.06 9.71
CA ARG A 137 19.43 6.65 9.69
C ARG A 137 18.18 5.79 9.83
N ILE A 138 17.94 4.93 8.85
CA ILE A 138 16.84 3.97 8.85
C ILE A 138 17.14 2.91 9.93
N GLN A 139 16.13 2.60 10.74
CA GLN A 139 16.23 1.58 11.78
C GLN A 139 15.89 0.21 11.18
N LEU A 140 16.89 -0.59 10.84
CA LEU A 140 16.73 -1.85 10.10
C LEU A 140 15.80 -2.86 10.79
N LYS A 141 15.70 -2.80 12.12
CA LYS A 141 14.82 -3.66 12.92
C LYS A 141 13.38 -3.17 12.99
N LYS A 142 13.13 -1.89 12.68
CA LYS A 142 11.81 -1.26 12.83
C LYS A 142 11.09 -1.19 11.48
N LEU A 143 9.77 -1.16 11.56
CA LEU A 143 8.92 -0.82 10.42
C LEU A 143 8.96 0.70 10.20
N GLU A 144 9.40 1.11 9.03
CA GLU A 144 9.21 2.49 8.55
C GLU A 144 7.80 2.59 7.94
N ASN A 145 7.04 3.59 8.39
CA ASN A 145 5.67 3.83 7.90
C ASN A 145 5.67 5.02 6.96
N ILE A 146 5.26 4.79 5.73
CA ILE A 146 5.18 5.79 4.68
C ILE A 146 3.72 6.08 4.41
N LEU A 147 3.32 7.34 4.58
CA LEU A 147 1.98 7.79 4.21
C LEU A 147 1.93 7.99 2.70
N VAL A 148 1.03 7.26 2.04
CA VAL A 148 0.80 7.33 0.58
C VAL A 148 -0.47 8.13 0.26
N ASP A 149 -1.43 8.13 1.18
CA ASP A 149 -2.68 8.90 1.11
C ASP A 149 -3.46 8.66 -0.19
N ASN A 150 -3.59 7.39 -0.57
CA ASN A 150 -4.26 6.96 -1.80
C ASN A 150 -3.68 7.56 -3.09
N SER A 151 -2.43 8.01 -3.08
CA SER A 151 -1.73 8.42 -4.30
C SER A 151 -1.56 7.23 -5.25
N ALA A 152 -1.69 7.47 -6.55
CA ALA A 152 -1.52 6.44 -7.56
C ALA A 152 -0.08 5.93 -7.69
N SER A 153 0.89 6.67 -7.16
CA SER A 153 2.31 6.32 -7.16
C SER A 153 3.05 7.03 -6.04
N PHE A 154 4.16 6.45 -5.59
CA PHE A 154 5.11 7.11 -4.70
C PHE A 154 6.52 6.56 -4.93
N ASN A 155 7.53 7.30 -4.44
CA ASN A 155 8.92 6.89 -4.50
C ASN A 155 9.48 6.75 -3.08
N PHE A 156 10.21 5.66 -2.83
CA PHE A 156 10.96 5.46 -1.61
C PHE A 156 12.45 5.48 -1.90
N CYS A 157 13.15 6.52 -1.45
CA CYS A 157 14.58 6.69 -1.64
C CYS A 157 15.35 6.18 -0.43
N VAL A 158 16.43 5.43 -0.70
CA VAL A 158 17.36 4.95 0.31
C VAL A 158 18.78 5.33 -0.11
N THR A 159 19.51 5.93 0.80
CA THR A 159 20.94 6.17 0.64
C THR A 159 21.72 5.12 1.43
N ALA A 160 22.44 4.26 0.71
CA ALA A 160 23.41 3.36 1.31
C ALA A 160 24.75 4.07 1.47
N ALA A 161 25.38 3.95 2.64
CA ALA A 161 26.67 4.54 2.93
C ALA A 161 27.63 3.48 3.50
N VAL A 162 28.84 3.44 2.96
CA VAL A 162 29.93 2.62 3.53
C VAL A 162 30.52 3.37 4.70
N LEU A 163 30.57 2.74 5.87
CA LEU A 163 31.00 3.32 7.13
C LEU A 163 32.12 2.49 7.74
N LYS A 164 32.95 3.11 8.55
CA LYS A 164 33.85 2.38 9.43
C LYS A 164 33.05 1.65 10.51
N ASP A 165 33.42 0.38 10.77
CA ASP A 165 32.81 -0.38 11.86
C ASP A 165 33.14 0.24 13.22
N SER A 166 32.15 0.26 14.11
CA SER A 166 32.28 0.79 15.48
C SER A 166 33.20 -0.04 16.39
N SER A 167 33.56 -1.25 15.98
CA SER A 167 34.51 -2.12 16.71
C SER A 167 35.95 -1.57 16.80
N ASN A 168 36.22 -0.41 16.19
CA ASN A 168 37.54 0.19 16.06
C ASN A 168 38.58 -0.69 15.32
N ALA A 169 38.17 -1.75 14.67
CA ALA A 169 39.03 -2.53 13.82
C ALA A 169 39.65 -1.66 12.71
N ALA A 170 40.86 -1.96 12.32
CA ALA A 170 41.48 -1.35 11.15
C ALA A 170 40.71 -1.74 9.89
N ILE A 171 40.51 -0.80 8.97
CA ILE A 171 39.95 -1.10 7.67
C ILE A 171 41.02 -1.80 6.84
N THR A 172 40.70 -2.96 6.28
CA THR A 172 41.55 -3.68 5.32
C THR A 172 40.99 -3.57 3.92
N PRO A 173 41.81 -3.43 2.89
CA PRO A 173 41.37 -3.45 1.51
C PRO A 173 40.68 -4.77 1.14
N GLY A 174 39.77 -4.73 0.19
CA GLY A 174 39.03 -5.88 -0.33
C GLY A 174 37.66 -5.49 -0.89
N ASN A 175 36.93 -6.48 -1.36
CA ASN A 175 35.61 -6.27 -1.92
C ASN A 175 34.56 -6.01 -0.82
N ILE A 176 33.60 -5.13 -1.12
CA ILE A 176 32.40 -4.97 -0.31
C ILE A 176 31.26 -5.64 -1.07
N GLU A 177 30.69 -6.67 -0.48
CA GLU A 177 29.58 -7.43 -1.03
C GLU A 177 28.64 -7.85 0.10
N THR A 178 27.41 -7.43 0.00
CA THR A 178 26.36 -7.81 0.95
C THR A 178 24.99 -7.69 0.30
N SER A 179 23.98 -8.26 0.94
CA SER A 179 22.60 -8.16 0.49
C SER A 179 21.65 -7.99 1.67
N VAL A 180 20.50 -7.41 1.40
CA VAL A 180 19.41 -7.22 2.35
C VAL A 180 18.09 -7.32 1.59
N ASN A 181 17.08 -7.92 2.20
CA ASN A 181 15.73 -7.98 1.66
C ASN A 181 14.90 -6.83 2.24
N MET A 182 14.18 -6.13 1.37
CA MET A 182 13.18 -5.15 1.74
C MET A 182 11.80 -5.82 1.74
N ASN A 183 11.14 -5.84 2.89
CA ASN A 183 9.79 -6.38 3.06
C ASN A 183 8.80 -5.23 3.05
N ILE A 184 7.76 -5.35 2.23
CA ILE A 184 6.78 -4.31 1.98
C ILE A 184 5.39 -4.84 2.37
N THR A 185 4.65 -4.05 3.13
CA THR A 185 3.26 -4.35 3.50
C THR A 185 2.39 -3.14 3.21
N TYR A 186 1.31 -3.34 2.47
CA TYR A 186 0.34 -2.31 2.12
C TYR A 186 -0.84 -2.32 3.11
N ASN A 187 -1.35 -1.12 3.48
CA ASN A 187 -2.55 -0.95 4.31
C ASN A 187 -3.44 0.18 3.77
#